data_e79aee3783d17c04f2486766bfa05103
#
_entry.id   e79aee3783d17c04f2486766bfa05103
#
_cell.length_a   1.000
_cell.length_b   1.000
_cell.length_c   1.000
_cell.angle_alpha   90.00
_cell.angle_beta   90.00
_cell.angle_gamma   90.00
#
_symmetry.space_group_name_H-M   'P 1'
#
loop_
_entity.id
_entity.type
_entity.pdbx_description
1 polymer ?
#
loop_
_entity_poly.entity_id
_entity_poly.type
_entity_poly.pdbx_seq_one_letter_code
_entity_poly.pdbx_strand_id
1 'polypeptide(L)'
;GLVEILLSTPSCGALRLMMPLLVKLSQEGKWIILINPPHTPLFSEWVREGVILSNVLVIDFPETDEDIEKKYLWAYEQALKFHGCGIALFWCDELAIGKGRRLKLSAESGETLGLILRPSIYRRHPLAASSRLQLDIIPKDPEYIEPREYAPLSLKVTHIKGNGAPNKQEYILTL
;
A
#
# COMPACT_ATOMS: atom_id res chain seq x y z
N GLY A 1 2.17 12.75 2.94
CA GLY A 1 1.03 12.36 3.81
C GLY A 1 0.93 10.87 4.04
N LEU A 2 0.18 10.44 5.07
CA LEU A 2 0.05 9.03 5.48
C LEU A 2 -1.38 8.52 5.28
N VAL A 3 -1.52 7.36 4.60
CA VAL A 3 -2.80 6.68 4.35
C VAL A 3 -2.73 5.26 4.91
N GLU A 4 -3.76 4.84 5.65
CA GLU A 4 -3.93 3.45 6.07
C GLU A 4 -4.88 2.74 5.12
N ILE A 5 -4.46 1.58 4.62
CA ILE A 5 -5.26 0.72 3.75
C ILE A 5 -5.51 -0.60 4.48
N LEU A 6 -6.76 -0.88 4.75
CA LEU A 6 -7.21 -2.13 5.35
C LEU A 6 -7.55 -3.13 4.25
N LEU A 7 -6.92 -4.29 4.29
CA LEU A 7 -7.02 -5.33 3.28
C LEU A 7 -7.87 -6.48 3.80
N SER A 8 -8.87 -6.92 3.04
CA SER A 8 -9.63 -8.14 3.35
C SER A 8 -8.78 -9.40 3.21
N THR A 9 -7.82 -9.38 2.29
CA THR A 9 -6.80 -10.43 2.10
C THR A 9 -5.45 -9.78 1.79
N PRO A 10 -4.31 -10.40 2.10
CA PRO A 10 -2.98 -9.84 1.84
C PRO A 10 -2.74 -9.43 0.38
N SER A 11 -3.37 -10.14 -0.56
CA SER A 11 -3.23 -9.97 -2.01
C SER A 11 -4.44 -9.30 -2.67
N CYS A 12 -5.17 -8.44 -1.95
CA CYS A 12 -6.43 -7.86 -2.45
C CYS A 12 -6.26 -6.80 -3.56
N GLY A 13 -5.20 -6.88 -4.37
CA GLY A 13 -5.04 -6.01 -5.55
C GLY A 13 -4.60 -4.58 -5.24
N ALA A 14 -4.12 -4.30 -4.02
CA ALA A 14 -3.65 -2.97 -3.64
C ALA A 14 -2.57 -2.42 -4.59
N LEU A 15 -1.59 -3.25 -4.98
CA LEU A 15 -0.55 -2.86 -5.94
C LEU A 15 -1.13 -2.58 -7.33
N ARG A 16 -2.12 -3.37 -7.78
CA ARG A 16 -2.78 -3.15 -9.06
C ARG A 16 -3.58 -1.84 -9.07
N LEU A 17 -4.26 -1.54 -7.98
CA LEU A 17 -4.94 -0.26 -7.80
C LEU A 17 -3.96 0.92 -7.85
N MET A 18 -2.76 0.75 -7.31
CA MET A 18 -1.73 1.79 -7.28
C MET A 18 -0.92 1.89 -8.58
N MET A 19 -1.03 0.93 -9.50
CA MET A 19 -0.17 0.83 -10.68
C MET A 19 -0.07 2.13 -11.49
N PRO A 20 -1.15 2.85 -11.82
CA PRO A 20 -1.04 4.11 -12.56
C PRO A 20 -0.19 5.16 -11.83
N LEU A 21 -0.26 5.19 -10.50
CA LEU A 21 0.55 6.09 -9.67
C LEU A 21 2.02 5.63 -9.64
N LEU A 22 2.28 4.32 -9.52
CA LEU A 22 3.63 3.77 -9.53
C LEU A 22 4.35 4.05 -10.85
N VAL A 23 3.66 3.87 -11.98
CA VAL A 23 4.18 4.21 -13.31
C VAL A 23 4.58 5.68 -13.36
N LYS A 24 3.66 6.59 -13.01
CA LYS A 24 3.91 8.02 -13.03
C LYS A 24 5.10 8.40 -12.16
N LEU A 25 5.14 7.97 -10.91
CA LEU A 25 6.21 8.31 -9.97
C LEU A 25 7.57 7.81 -10.44
N SER A 26 7.66 6.58 -10.95
CA SER A 26 8.91 6.03 -11.48
C SER A 26 9.42 6.80 -12.69
N GLN A 27 8.52 7.24 -13.58
CA GLN A 27 8.85 8.06 -14.75
C GLN A 27 9.28 9.47 -14.38
N GLU A 28 8.79 10.00 -13.27
CA GLU A 28 9.25 11.27 -12.68
C GLU A 28 10.59 11.14 -11.92
N GLY A 29 11.22 9.95 -11.93
CA GLY A 29 12.48 9.69 -11.22
C GLY A 29 12.32 9.57 -9.71
N LYS A 30 11.10 9.40 -9.20
CA LYS A 30 10.83 9.19 -7.79
C LYS A 30 10.97 7.73 -7.41
N TRP A 31 11.51 7.46 -6.22
CA TRP A 31 11.62 6.11 -5.70
C TRP A 31 10.28 5.55 -5.24
N ILE A 32 10.07 4.30 -5.54
CA ILE A 32 8.99 3.45 -5.03
C ILE A 32 9.63 2.47 -4.05
N ILE A 33 9.25 2.52 -2.78
CA ILE A 33 9.85 1.68 -1.75
C ILE A 33 8.79 0.75 -1.18
N LEU A 34 9.01 -0.57 -1.32
CA LEU A 34 8.15 -1.62 -0.78
C LEU A 34 8.84 -2.23 0.43
N ILE A 35 8.13 -2.30 1.56
CA ILE A 35 8.69 -2.79 2.81
C ILE A 35 7.81 -3.92 3.33
N ASN A 36 8.42 -5.09 3.54
CA ASN A 36 7.75 -6.31 3.96
C ASN A 36 6.55 -6.69 3.06
N PRO A 37 6.69 -6.73 1.73
CA PRO A 37 5.59 -7.16 0.88
C PRO A 37 5.30 -8.65 1.13
N PRO A 38 4.01 -9.08 1.18
CA PRO A 38 3.64 -10.47 1.47
C PRO A 38 4.14 -11.45 0.41
N HIS A 39 4.41 -10.96 -0.79
CA HIS A 39 4.98 -11.69 -1.92
C HIS A 39 5.84 -10.77 -2.75
N THR A 40 6.89 -11.31 -3.37
CA THR A 40 7.68 -10.57 -4.35
C THR A 40 6.79 -10.19 -5.54
N PRO A 41 6.73 -8.91 -5.93
CA PRO A 41 5.96 -8.47 -7.08
C PRO A 41 6.45 -9.11 -8.38
N LEU A 42 5.54 -9.34 -9.32
CA LEU A 42 5.88 -9.77 -10.68
C LEU A 42 6.43 -8.58 -11.47
N PHE A 43 7.73 -8.30 -11.33
CA PHE A 43 8.37 -7.14 -11.94
C PHE A 43 8.30 -7.12 -13.46
N SER A 44 8.18 -8.28 -14.12
CA SER A 44 7.94 -8.36 -15.57
C SER A 44 6.62 -7.70 -15.98
N GLU A 45 5.57 -7.81 -15.14
CA GLU A 45 4.30 -7.11 -15.38
C GLU A 45 4.44 -5.61 -15.13
N TRP A 46 5.17 -5.21 -14.09
CA TRP A 46 5.42 -3.80 -13.80
C TRP A 46 6.13 -3.09 -14.96
N VAL A 47 7.10 -3.78 -15.60
CA VAL A 47 7.79 -3.25 -16.80
C VAL A 47 6.80 -3.09 -17.96
N ARG A 48 5.90 -4.07 -18.17
CA ARG A 48 4.87 -3.97 -19.23
C ARG A 48 3.90 -2.81 -18.99
N GLU A 49 3.58 -2.53 -17.74
CA GLU A 49 2.76 -1.37 -17.36
C GLU A 49 3.50 -0.03 -17.49
N GLY A 50 4.84 -0.05 -17.62
CA GLY A 50 5.67 1.14 -17.81
C GLY A 50 6.40 1.63 -16.56
N VAL A 51 6.49 0.83 -15.51
CA VAL A 51 7.28 1.16 -14.32
C VAL A 51 8.78 1.06 -14.62
N ILE A 52 9.54 2.08 -14.22
CA ILE A 52 11.00 2.10 -14.32
C ILE A 52 11.59 1.42 -13.08
N LEU A 53 12.05 0.16 -13.23
CA LEU A 53 12.50 -0.66 -12.09
C LEU A 53 13.76 -0.14 -11.40
N SER A 54 14.59 0.68 -12.06
CA SER A 54 15.74 1.32 -11.39
C SER A 54 15.35 2.25 -10.25
N ASN A 55 14.07 2.63 -10.18
CA ASN A 55 13.50 3.47 -9.14
C ASN A 55 12.63 2.66 -8.15
N VAL A 56 12.76 1.34 -8.14
CA VAL A 56 12.02 0.47 -7.22
C VAL A 56 12.98 -0.20 -6.25
N LEU A 57 12.69 -0.10 -4.96
CA LEU A 57 13.43 -0.76 -3.89
C LEU A 57 12.47 -1.65 -3.09
N VAL A 58 12.85 -2.90 -2.89
CA VAL A 58 12.17 -3.83 -1.99
C VAL A 58 13.04 -4.07 -0.78
N ILE A 59 12.49 -3.87 0.41
CA ILE A 59 13.15 -4.11 1.69
C ILE A 59 12.42 -5.28 2.36
N ASP A 60 13.13 -6.38 2.46
CA ASP A 60 12.69 -7.59 3.13
C ASP A 60 13.83 -8.13 3.98
N PHE A 61 13.53 -8.52 5.22
CA PHE A 61 14.50 -9.07 6.17
C PHE A 61 14.24 -10.55 6.40
N PRO A 62 15.26 -11.36 6.70
CA PRO A 62 15.08 -12.77 7.05
C PRO A 62 14.15 -12.91 8.27
N GLU A 63 13.21 -13.84 8.21
CA GLU A 63 12.26 -14.12 9.33
C GLU A 63 12.95 -14.53 10.64
N THR A 64 14.22 -14.95 10.58
CA THR A 64 15.04 -15.32 11.74
C THR A 64 15.54 -14.12 12.55
N ASP A 65 15.24 -12.90 12.13
CA ASP A 65 15.71 -11.69 12.78
C ASP A 65 14.82 -11.35 14.00
N GLU A 66 15.37 -11.36 15.20
CA GLU A 66 14.62 -11.15 16.45
C GLU A 66 13.99 -9.74 16.56
N ASP A 67 14.55 -8.76 15.87
CA ASP A 67 14.07 -7.37 15.88
C ASP A 67 13.44 -6.93 14.55
N ILE A 68 12.96 -7.88 13.76
CA ILE A 68 12.47 -7.66 12.39
C ILE A 68 11.42 -6.55 12.28
N GLU A 69 10.45 -6.50 13.19
CA GLU A 69 9.40 -5.48 13.18
C GLU A 69 9.96 -4.08 13.42
N LYS A 70 10.94 -3.94 14.32
CA LYS A 70 11.61 -2.66 14.59
C LYS A 70 12.42 -2.19 13.38
N LYS A 71 13.08 -3.13 12.67
CA LYS A 71 13.86 -2.84 11.47
C LYS A 71 12.97 -2.39 10.32
N TYR A 72 11.85 -3.07 10.08
CA TYR A 72 10.86 -2.65 9.08
C TYR A 72 10.30 -1.27 9.41
N LEU A 73 9.93 -1.02 10.64
CA LEU A 73 9.40 0.28 11.06
C LEU A 73 10.45 1.39 10.89
N TRP A 74 11.70 1.12 11.24
CA TRP A 74 12.81 2.05 11.01
C TRP A 74 13.02 2.32 9.52
N ALA A 75 13.09 1.28 8.70
CA ALA A 75 13.23 1.41 7.25
C ALA A 75 12.10 2.24 6.63
N TYR A 76 10.86 1.98 7.06
CA TYR A 76 9.71 2.74 6.61
C TYR A 76 9.80 4.22 7.00
N GLU A 77 10.20 4.52 8.22
CA GLU A 77 10.40 5.90 8.66
C GLU A 77 11.50 6.62 7.85
N GLN A 78 12.61 5.93 7.52
CA GLN A 78 13.65 6.50 6.66
C GLN A 78 13.12 6.76 5.24
N ALA A 79 12.38 5.81 4.67
CA ALA A 79 11.73 5.98 3.36
C ALA A 79 10.80 7.18 3.33
N LEU A 80 10.00 7.37 4.39
CA LEU A 80 9.08 8.52 4.49
C LEU A 80 9.79 9.87 4.54
N LYS A 81 10.98 9.93 5.17
CA LYS A 81 11.77 11.17 5.30
C LYS A 81 12.59 11.49 4.03
N PHE A 82 12.71 10.55 3.12
CA PHE A 82 13.54 10.71 1.93
C PHE A 82 12.81 11.48 0.84
N HIS A 83 13.21 12.73 0.56
CA HIS A 83 12.60 13.59 -0.46
C HIS A 83 12.63 13.03 -1.89
N GLY A 84 13.52 12.07 -2.18
CA GLY A 84 13.54 11.32 -3.44
C GLY A 84 12.45 10.25 -3.54
N CYS A 85 11.82 9.88 -2.43
CA CYS A 85 10.77 8.87 -2.39
C CYS A 85 9.41 9.49 -2.76
N GLY A 86 8.78 8.97 -3.80
CA GLY A 86 7.42 9.36 -4.17
C GLY A 86 6.37 8.63 -3.34
N ILE A 87 6.61 7.33 -3.12
CA ILE A 87 5.71 6.46 -2.39
C ILE A 87 6.46 5.38 -1.62
N ALA A 88 6.08 5.16 -0.36
CA ALA A 88 6.54 4.06 0.47
C ALA A 88 5.35 3.22 0.92
N LEU A 89 5.37 1.93 0.60
CA LEU A 89 4.35 0.95 0.99
C LEU A 89 4.91 0.05 2.07
N PHE A 90 4.21 -0.09 3.16
CA PHE A 90 4.58 -0.94 4.28
C PHE A 90 3.46 -1.90 4.65
N TRP A 91 3.71 -3.18 4.53
CA TRP A 91 2.81 -4.23 5.01
C TRP A 91 3.17 -4.57 6.44
N CYS A 92 2.23 -4.39 7.34
CA CYS A 92 2.40 -4.74 8.75
C CYS A 92 1.08 -5.20 9.36
N ASP A 93 1.15 -6.09 10.33
CA ASP A 93 -0.01 -6.54 11.07
C ASP A 93 -0.34 -5.55 12.17
N GLU A 94 0.47 -5.47 13.19
CA GLU A 94 0.25 -4.59 14.32
C GLU A 94 1.24 -3.43 14.33
N LEU A 95 0.72 -2.25 14.57
CA LEU A 95 1.52 -1.05 14.78
C LEU A 95 1.11 -0.41 16.10
N ALA A 96 2.06 -0.23 17.02
CA ALA A 96 1.79 0.37 18.34
C ALA A 96 1.11 1.75 18.22
N ILE A 97 0.12 1.96 19.09
CA ILE A 97 -0.66 3.19 19.21
C ILE A 97 0.25 4.38 19.29
N GLY A 98 0.52 5.26 18.87
CA GLY A 98 1.48 6.39 18.96
C GLY A 98 2.52 6.46 17.83
N LYS A 99 2.81 5.34 17.18
CA LYS A 99 3.74 5.34 16.03
C LYS A 99 3.14 6.04 14.82
N GLY A 100 1.84 5.93 14.58
CA GLY A 100 1.15 6.54 13.45
C GLY A 100 1.34 8.06 13.35
N ARG A 101 1.33 8.78 14.48
CA ARG A 101 1.56 10.23 14.48
C ARG A 101 2.97 10.60 14.03
N ARG A 102 3.98 9.86 14.50
CA ARG A 102 5.38 10.06 14.12
C ARG A 102 5.59 9.78 12.63
N LEU A 103 5.02 8.69 12.12
CA LEU A 103 5.09 8.32 10.70
C LEU A 103 4.40 9.37 9.81
N LYS A 104 3.26 9.90 10.25
CA LYS A 104 2.56 10.97 9.54
C LYS A 104 3.44 12.22 9.40
N LEU A 105 4.08 12.65 10.48
CA LEU A 105 5.01 13.79 10.47
C LEU A 105 6.22 13.52 9.57
N SER A 106 6.76 12.29 9.58
CA SER A 106 7.86 11.90 8.70
C SER A 106 7.45 11.96 7.22
N ALA A 107 6.24 11.48 6.89
CA ALA A 107 5.71 11.54 5.53
C ALA A 107 5.41 12.98 5.05
N GLU A 108 5.02 13.86 5.97
CA GLU A 108 4.81 15.27 5.68
C GLU A 108 6.16 15.97 5.46
N SER A 109 7.15 15.73 6.31
CA SER A 109 8.49 16.31 6.21
C SER A 109 9.23 15.86 4.94
N GLY A 110 9.12 14.60 4.54
CA GLY A 110 9.78 14.07 3.32
C GLY A 110 8.99 14.29 2.04
N GLU A 111 7.78 14.88 2.11
CA GLU A 111 6.85 15.03 0.99
C GLU A 111 6.50 13.69 0.30
N THR A 112 6.59 12.60 1.07
CA THR A 112 6.36 11.23 0.60
C THR A 112 4.93 10.80 0.85
N LEU A 113 4.33 10.05 -0.08
CA LEU A 113 3.09 9.33 0.15
C LEU A 113 3.40 8.02 0.90
N GLY A 114 3.06 7.95 2.18
CA GLY A 114 3.17 6.74 2.97
C GLY A 114 1.87 5.94 2.92
N LEU A 115 1.95 4.67 2.53
CA LEU A 115 0.85 3.72 2.61
C LEU A 115 1.17 2.64 3.65
N ILE A 116 0.29 2.46 4.63
CA ILE A 116 0.35 1.36 5.59
C ILE A 116 -0.77 0.38 5.23
N LEU A 117 -0.38 -0.83 4.83
CA LEU A 117 -1.28 -1.90 4.41
C LEU A 117 -1.41 -2.90 5.55
N ARG A 118 -2.62 -3.08 6.07
CA ARG A 118 -2.90 -3.91 7.24
C ARG A 118 -4.11 -4.82 7.01
N PRO A 119 -4.18 -5.98 7.67
CA PRO A 119 -5.39 -6.79 7.67
C PRO A 119 -6.61 -6.03 8.19
N SER A 120 -7.77 -6.26 7.60
CA SER A 120 -9.03 -5.57 7.95
C SER A 120 -9.51 -5.83 9.38
N ILE A 121 -8.99 -6.86 10.05
CA ILE A 121 -9.25 -7.10 11.48
C ILE A 121 -8.84 -5.92 12.36
N TYR A 122 -7.85 -5.12 11.93
CA TYR A 122 -7.38 -3.92 12.65
C TYR A 122 -8.24 -2.68 12.41
N ARG A 123 -9.41 -2.82 11.76
CA ARG A 123 -10.32 -1.70 11.50
C ARG A 123 -10.71 -0.92 12.75
N ARG A 124 -10.85 -1.60 13.88
CA ARG A 124 -11.20 -1.00 15.18
C ARG A 124 -10.01 -0.38 15.93
N HIS A 125 -8.78 -0.57 15.42
CA HIS A 125 -7.54 -0.02 15.98
C HIS A 125 -6.93 1.01 15.02
N PRO A 126 -7.52 2.22 14.92
CA PRO A 126 -7.13 3.21 13.92
C PRO A 126 -5.74 3.75 14.16
N LEU A 127 -4.99 3.93 13.08
CA LEU A 127 -3.77 4.72 13.10
C LEU A 127 -4.07 6.21 12.92
N ALA A 128 -3.13 7.06 13.33
CA ALA A 128 -3.20 8.51 13.11
C ALA A 128 -2.88 8.87 11.66
N ALA A 129 -3.53 8.19 10.71
CA ALA A 129 -3.42 8.46 9.27
C ALA A 129 -4.33 9.63 8.85
N SER A 130 -3.94 10.30 7.76
CA SER A 130 -4.74 11.38 7.15
C SER A 130 -5.99 10.85 6.48
N SER A 131 -5.90 9.65 5.90
CA SER A 131 -7.01 8.93 5.29
C SER A 131 -6.96 7.46 5.64
N ARG A 132 -8.12 6.81 5.67
CA ARG A 132 -8.27 5.37 5.90
C ARG A 132 -9.20 4.78 4.87
N LEU A 133 -8.72 3.79 4.15
CA LEU A 133 -9.46 3.06 3.13
C LEU A 133 -9.58 1.60 3.53
N GLN A 134 -10.61 0.94 3.07
CA GLN A 134 -10.71 -0.53 3.09
C GLN A 134 -10.85 -1.02 1.67
N LEU A 135 -10.09 -2.05 1.33
CA LEU A 135 -10.15 -2.73 0.03
C LEU A 135 -10.68 -4.14 0.23
N ASP A 136 -11.74 -4.45 -0.49
CA ASP A 136 -12.35 -5.76 -0.54
C ASP A 136 -12.38 -6.25 -1.99
N ILE A 137 -12.02 -7.51 -2.22
CA ILE A 137 -12.21 -8.14 -3.54
C ILE A 137 -13.70 -8.47 -3.68
N ILE A 138 -14.30 -8.08 -4.79
CA ILE A 138 -15.63 -8.53 -5.17
C ILE A 138 -15.45 -9.87 -5.90
N PRO A 139 -15.93 -10.99 -5.33
CA PRO A 139 -15.87 -12.27 -5.99
C PRO A 139 -16.62 -12.21 -7.32
N LYS A 140 -16.05 -12.80 -8.35
CA LYS A 140 -16.77 -13.03 -9.61
C LYS A 140 -17.75 -14.17 -9.44
N ASP A 141 -18.81 -14.14 -10.26
CA ASP A 141 -19.75 -15.24 -10.38
C ASP A 141 -18.97 -16.51 -10.79
N PRO A 142 -19.13 -17.64 -10.06
CA PRO A 142 -18.45 -18.88 -10.38
C PRO A 142 -18.77 -19.43 -11.80
N GLU A 143 -19.90 -19.01 -12.39
CA GLU A 143 -20.29 -19.42 -13.76
C GLU A 143 -19.56 -18.65 -14.87
N TYR A 144 -18.79 -17.61 -14.51
CA TYR A 144 -18.07 -16.82 -15.51
C TYR A 144 -16.70 -17.43 -15.82
N ILE A 145 -16.65 -18.27 -16.86
CA ILE A 145 -15.40 -18.91 -17.34
C ILE A 145 -14.77 -18.01 -18.42
N GLU A 146 -13.96 -17.03 -18.00
CA GLU A 146 -13.00 -16.39 -18.92
C GLU A 146 -11.61 -17.01 -18.78
N PRO A 147 -10.77 -16.95 -19.85
CA PRO A 147 -9.37 -17.35 -19.74
C PRO A 147 -8.68 -16.59 -18.61
N ARG A 148 -8.02 -17.30 -17.71
CA ARG A 148 -7.46 -16.79 -16.44
C ARG A 148 -6.44 -15.66 -16.58
N GLU A 149 -5.97 -15.36 -17.77
CA GLU A 149 -4.86 -14.45 -18.02
C GLU A 149 -5.23 -12.95 -17.94
N TYR A 150 -6.52 -12.61 -18.09
CA TYR A 150 -6.97 -11.20 -18.13
C TYR A 150 -8.31 -10.94 -17.42
N ALA A 151 -8.64 -11.76 -16.44
CA ALA A 151 -9.89 -11.53 -15.72
C ALA A 151 -9.82 -10.18 -14.97
N PRO A 152 -10.70 -9.20 -15.30
CA PRO A 152 -10.71 -7.92 -14.62
C PRO A 152 -10.93 -8.14 -13.11
N LEU A 153 -10.13 -7.45 -12.29
CA LEU A 153 -10.25 -7.48 -10.84
C LEU A 153 -11.26 -6.40 -10.42
N SER A 154 -12.36 -6.82 -9.80
CA SER A 154 -13.32 -5.88 -9.22
C SER A 154 -13.00 -5.67 -7.75
N LEU A 155 -12.78 -4.41 -7.38
CA LEU A 155 -12.49 -3.99 -6.02
C LEU A 155 -13.59 -3.08 -5.50
N LYS A 156 -14.00 -3.32 -4.26
CA LYS A 156 -14.78 -2.36 -3.48
C LYS A 156 -13.82 -1.57 -2.61
N VAL A 157 -13.79 -0.27 -2.81
CA VAL A 157 -13.01 0.68 -2.02
C VAL A 157 -13.97 1.40 -1.09
N THR A 158 -13.82 1.22 0.22
CA THR A 158 -14.60 1.93 1.23
C THR A 158 -13.74 2.99 1.88
N HIS A 159 -14.13 4.26 1.76
CA HIS A 159 -13.51 5.35 2.48
C HIS A 159 -14.04 5.40 3.91
N ILE A 160 -13.18 5.16 4.90
CA ILE A 160 -13.57 5.09 6.32
C ILE A 160 -13.38 6.42 7.02
N LYS A 161 -12.29 7.15 6.68
CA LYS A 161 -11.91 8.42 7.28
C LYS A 161 -11.05 9.24 6.32
N GLY A 162 -11.27 10.54 6.24
CA GLY A 162 -10.42 11.48 5.51
C GLY A 162 -10.80 12.93 5.77
N ASN A 163 -9.91 13.85 5.46
CA ASN A 163 -10.17 15.28 5.57
C ASN A 163 -11.18 15.70 4.50
N GLY A 164 -12.37 16.15 4.91
CA GLY A 164 -13.37 16.75 4.01
C GLY A 164 -14.30 15.76 3.29
N ALA A 165 -14.17 14.46 3.50
CA ALA A 165 -15.09 13.49 2.92
C ALA A 165 -16.19 13.09 3.92
N PRO A 166 -17.45 12.97 3.49
CA PRO A 166 -18.51 12.41 4.31
C PRO A 166 -18.20 10.97 4.69
N ASN A 167 -18.57 10.57 5.89
CA ASN A 167 -18.35 9.21 6.40
C ASN A 167 -18.95 8.16 5.46
N LYS A 168 -18.17 7.11 5.14
CA LYS A 168 -18.53 5.96 4.33
C LYS A 168 -18.96 6.28 2.88
N GLN A 169 -18.03 6.61 2.06
CA GLN A 169 -18.21 6.49 0.61
C GLN A 169 -17.66 5.14 0.13
N GLU A 170 -18.43 4.46 -0.70
CA GLU A 170 -18.05 3.18 -1.32
C GLU A 170 -17.95 3.37 -2.83
N TYR A 171 -16.90 2.82 -3.40
CA TYR A 171 -16.65 2.84 -4.84
C TYR A 171 -16.38 1.41 -5.31
N ILE A 172 -16.89 1.08 -6.48
CA ILE A 172 -16.55 -0.17 -7.16
C ILE A 172 -15.64 0.18 -8.33
N LEU A 173 -14.47 -0.42 -8.36
CA LEU A 173 -13.48 -0.25 -9.41
C LEU A 173 -13.25 -1.58 -10.11
N THR A 174 -13.20 -1.57 -11.44
CA THR A 174 -12.78 -2.71 -12.26
C THR A 174 -11.42 -2.39 -12.85
N LEU A 175 -10.41 -3.22 -12.55
CA LEU A 175 -9.01 -3.03 -12.90
C LEU A 175 -8.56 -4.07 -13.91
#